data_b89d03513e1bdf399c989d2d119f82f2
#
_entry.id   b89d03513e1bdf399c989d2d119f82f2
#
_cell.length_a   1.000
_cell.length_b   1.000
_cell.length_c   1.000
_cell.angle_alpha   90.00
_cell.angle_beta   90.00
_cell.angle_gamma   90.00
#
_symmetry.space_group_name_H-M   'P 1'
#
loop_
_entity.id
_entity.type
_entity.pdbx_description
1 polymer ?
#
loop_
_entity_poly.entity_id
_entity_poly.type
_entity_poly.pdbx_seq_one_letter_code
_entity_poly.pdbx_strand_id
1 'polypeptide(L)'
;TEPTESSTAYSNPINIRRTTVIRAKLFADGCLSPRSVAHSFIFHQREVTLPVVSIVTDKRYFYDPAIGIYVEGNKADGKENYNHDWRRPINLEVFENAEEESVINQLCETRIMGGATRGNEKKSLALYANKRFGEKRFKYEFFPEDRPGVTDFKSLALRNAGNDFDYLFQRDAIIQRNMARHTDLDWQAYRPAIVYVNGEYFGMLNFRERSNEDNIYTNYDGLEDIDMFENWYELKEGTWDNYKAFKDFYQEHGHTMEEYSKWMDCYEFINLMLMNLYYCNLDFPGNNIVMWRPRTDDGRWRWIAKD
;
A
#
# COMPACT_ATOMS: atom_id res chain seq x y z
N THR A 1 24.55 -2.70 -2.00
CA THR A 1 24.76 -3.45 -3.26
C THR A 1 24.44 -4.92 -3.07
N GLU A 2 24.06 -5.60 -4.15
CA GLU A 2 23.87 -7.06 -4.16
C GLU A 2 25.24 -7.74 -3.97
N PRO A 3 25.40 -8.74 -3.08
CA PRO A 3 26.63 -9.50 -2.93
C PRO A 3 27.00 -10.27 -4.21
N THR A 4 28.30 -10.27 -4.51
CA THR A 4 28.93 -10.99 -5.63
C THR A 4 30.02 -11.90 -5.10
N GLU A 5 30.59 -12.78 -5.91
CA GLU A 5 31.74 -13.64 -5.54
C GLU A 5 32.98 -12.85 -5.07
N SER A 6 33.08 -11.59 -5.51
CA SER A 6 34.15 -10.66 -5.07
C SER A 6 33.81 -9.91 -3.76
N SER A 7 32.63 -10.13 -3.17
CA SER A 7 32.27 -9.53 -1.89
C SER A 7 33.10 -10.15 -0.76
N THR A 8 33.20 -9.42 0.37
CA THR A 8 33.93 -9.90 1.56
C THR A 8 33.34 -11.23 2.04
N ALA A 9 34.18 -12.26 2.10
CA ALA A 9 33.76 -13.54 2.66
C ALA A 9 33.56 -13.42 4.18
N TYR A 10 32.43 -13.97 4.68
CA TYR A 10 32.20 -14.02 6.12
C TYR A 10 33.01 -15.09 6.79
N SER A 11 33.84 -14.73 7.76
CA SER A 11 34.68 -15.64 8.49
C SER A 11 34.65 -15.45 10.01
N ASN A 12 34.23 -14.29 10.48
CA ASN A 12 34.19 -13.93 11.90
C ASN A 12 33.02 -13.06 12.23
N PRO A 13 32.57 -12.99 13.50
CA PRO A 13 31.50 -12.09 13.95
C PRO A 13 31.78 -10.64 13.56
N ILE A 14 30.74 -9.97 13.05
CA ILE A 14 30.80 -8.58 12.64
C ILE A 14 30.33 -7.70 13.80
N ASN A 15 31.20 -6.79 14.25
CA ASN A 15 30.82 -5.82 15.28
C ASN A 15 30.13 -4.62 14.64
N ILE A 16 28.84 -4.42 14.97
CA ILE A 16 28.01 -3.34 14.43
C ILE A 16 27.86 -2.26 15.51
N ARG A 17 28.24 -1.00 15.19
CA ARG A 17 28.24 0.13 16.14
C ARG A 17 27.43 1.32 15.68
N ARG A 18 26.76 1.23 14.53
CA ARG A 18 25.91 2.26 13.94
C ARG A 18 24.87 1.60 13.04
N THR A 19 23.82 2.32 12.68
CA THR A 19 22.84 1.83 11.72
C THR A 19 23.52 1.25 10.48
N THR A 20 23.28 -0.03 10.23
CA THR A 20 23.97 -0.83 9.21
C THR A 20 23.01 -1.83 8.61
N VAL A 21 23.07 -2.01 7.30
CA VAL A 21 22.39 -3.09 6.60
C VAL A 21 23.41 -4.10 6.13
N ILE A 22 23.23 -5.34 6.50
CA ILE A 22 24.05 -6.46 6.03
C ILE A 22 23.26 -7.23 4.99
N ARG A 23 23.90 -7.52 3.87
CA ARG A 23 23.39 -8.45 2.85
C ARG A 23 24.36 -9.60 2.71
N ALA A 24 23.82 -10.81 2.71
CA ALA A 24 24.63 -12.03 2.57
C ALA A 24 24.07 -12.91 1.44
N LYS A 25 24.97 -13.62 0.77
CA LYS A 25 24.64 -14.56 -0.29
C LYS A 25 25.62 -15.72 -0.29
N LEU A 26 25.13 -16.91 -0.56
CA LEU A 26 25.96 -18.09 -0.73
C LEU A 26 26.37 -18.26 -2.19
N PHE A 27 27.64 -18.64 -2.38
CA PHE A 27 28.17 -19.02 -3.68
C PHE A 27 28.83 -20.40 -3.52
N ALA A 28 28.53 -21.31 -4.45
CA ALA A 28 29.10 -22.64 -4.47
C ALA A 28 29.30 -23.09 -5.92
N ASP A 29 30.44 -23.72 -6.21
CA ASP A 29 30.76 -24.19 -7.54
C ASP A 29 29.70 -25.19 -8.05
N GLY A 30 29.23 -24.99 -9.30
CA GLY A 30 28.24 -25.86 -9.93
C GLY A 30 26.81 -25.71 -9.40
N CYS A 31 26.55 -24.80 -8.45
CA CYS A 31 25.24 -24.55 -7.90
C CYS A 31 24.66 -23.20 -8.36
N LEU A 32 23.33 -23.16 -8.54
CA LEU A 32 22.64 -21.87 -8.70
C LEU A 32 22.73 -21.09 -7.39
N SER A 33 23.29 -19.90 -7.48
CA SER A 33 23.39 -19.02 -6.32
C SER A 33 21.98 -18.61 -5.83
N PRO A 34 21.67 -18.80 -4.54
CA PRO A 34 20.39 -18.37 -3.97
C PRO A 34 20.27 -16.84 -4.04
N ARG A 35 19.09 -16.33 -3.73
CA ARG A 35 18.91 -14.89 -3.50
C ARG A 35 19.68 -14.45 -2.26
N SER A 36 20.12 -13.20 -2.24
CA SER A 36 20.69 -12.63 -1.03
C SER A 36 19.59 -12.47 0.03
N VAL A 37 20.00 -12.64 1.29
CA VAL A 37 19.23 -12.22 2.46
C VAL A 37 19.75 -10.87 2.94
N ALA A 38 18.87 -10.06 3.50
CA ALA A 38 19.23 -8.78 4.10
C ALA A 38 18.79 -8.74 5.56
N HIS A 39 19.58 -8.05 6.39
CA HIS A 39 19.22 -7.79 7.77
C HIS A 39 19.70 -6.39 8.17
N SER A 40 18.81 -5.66 8.84
CA SER A 40 19.04 -4.26 9.22
C SER A 40 19.24 -4.15 10.72
N PHE A 41 20.29 -3.44 11.10
CA PHE A 41 20.62 -3.10 12.49
C PHE A 41 20.44 -1.59 12.62
N ILE A 42 19.38 -1.16 13.30
CA ILE A 42 19.01 0.26 13.37
C ILE A 42 19.30 0.78 14.79
N PHE A 43 20.16 1.77 14.88
CA PHE A 43 20.51 2.44 16.13
C PHE A 43 19.68 3.72 16.25
N HIS A 44 18.77 3.73 17.21
CA HIS A 44 17.92 4.88 17.50
C HIS A 44 18.61 5.85 18.46
N GLN A 45 18.52 7.14 18.18
CA GLN A 45 19.05 8.19 19.07
C GLN A 45 18.03 8.61 20.14
N ARG A 46 16.77 8.19 20.00
CA ARG A 46 15.66 8.48 20.90
C ARG A 46 14.81 7.24 21.07
N GLU A 47 13.99 7.23 22.11
CA GLU A 47 12.95 6.22 22.25
C GLU A 47 12.01 6.23 21.03
N VAL A 48 11.73 5.06 20.50
CA VAL A 48 10.87 4.85 19.34
C VAL A 48 9.66 4.05 19.77
N THR A 49 8.49 4.64 19.58
CA THR A 49 7.19 4.03 19.93
C THR A 49 6.37 3.63 18.70
N LEU A 50 6.88 3.94 17.51
CA LEU A 50 6.26 3.60 16.23
C LEU A 50 6.97 2.39 15.61
N PRO A 51 6.28 1.60 14.80
CA PRO A 51 6.94 0.58 14.00
C PRO A 51 8.01 1.20 13.11
N VAL A 52 9.10 0.45 12.97
CA VAL A 52 10.23 0.84 12.12
C VAL A 52 10.26 -0.05 10.91
N VAL A 53 10.31 0.56 9.73
CA VAL A 53 10.36 -0.12 8.43
C VAL A 53 11.72 0.08 7.82
N SER A 54 12.41 -1.01 7.49
CA SER A 54 13.61 -0.97 6.68
C SER A 54 13.36 -1.54 5.29
N ILE A 55 13.63 -0.72 4.29
CA ILE A 55 13.59 -1.10 2.88
C ILE A 55 15.02 -1.24 2.37
N VAL A 56 15.39 -2.45 1.97
CA VAL A 56 16.72 -2.73 1.45
C VAL A 56 16.62 -3.11 -0.02
N THR A 57 17.33 -2.37 -0.87
CA THR A 57 17.33 -2.61 -2.31
C THR A 57 18.65 -2.20 -2.96
N ASP A 58 18.86 -2.54 -4.21
CA ASP A 58 19.95 -1.96 -5.00
C ASP A 58 19.64 -0.46 -5.22
N LYS A 59 20.61 0.41 -4.93
CA LYS A 59 20.45 1.87 -5.10
C LYS A 59 19.99 2.25 -6.51
N ARG A 60 20.39 1.49 -7.53
CA ARG A 60 19.99 1.72 -8.92
C ARG A 60 18.47 1.60 -9.11
N TYR A 61 17.78 0.73 -8.40
CA TYR A 61 16.34 0.58 -8.50
C TYR A 61 15.56 1.81 -8.04
N PHE A 62 16.17 2.64 -7.18
CA PHE A 62 15.55 3.88 -6.74
C PHE A 62 16.08 5.10 -7.49
N TYR A 63 17.40 5.18 -7.74
CA TYR A 63 18.05 6.44 -8.08
C TYR A 63 18.78 6.46 -9.41
N ASP A 64 18.85 5.36 -10.16
CA ASP A 64 19.46 5.34 -11.48
C ASP A 64 18.58 6.08 -12.51
N PRO A 65 19.14 6.96 -13.34
CA PRO A 65 18.36 7.73 -14.31
C PRO A 65 17.59 6.91 -15.34
N ALA A 66 18.03 5.67 -15.65
CA ALA A 66 17.38 4.83 -16.64
C ALA A 66 16.32 3.90 -16.03
N ILE A 67 16.55 3.40 -14.81
CA ILE A 67 15.72 2.34 -14.22
C ILE A 67 15.19 2.66 -12.81
N GLY A 68 15.65 3.73 -12.17
CA GLY A 68 15.28 4.10 -10.82
C GLY A 68 13.85 4.66 -10.77
N ILE A 69 13.07 4.16 -9.81
CA ILE A 69 11.65 4.55 -9.69
C ILE A 69 11.43 5.85 -8.91
N TYR A 70 12.45 6.37 -8.23
CA TYR A 70 12.31 7.50 -7.31
C TYR A 70 12.72 8.85 -7.91
N VAL A 71 13.33 8.84 -9.08
CA VAL A 71 13.88 10.01 -9.76
C VAL A 71 13.06 10.42 -10.99
N GLU A 72 13.30 11.61 -11.49
CA GLU A 72 12.74 12.03 -12.78
C GLU A 72 13.26 11.18 -13.93
N GLY A 73 14.52 10.77 -13.83
CA GLY A 73 15.17 9.93 -14.83
C GLY A 73 15.47 10.64 -16.13
N ASN A 74 15.72 9.85 -17.18
CA ASN A 74 16.09 10.33 -18.50
C ASN A 74 14.92 10.83 -19.34
N LYS A 75 13.69 10.60 -18.91
CA LYS A 75 12.45 10.94 -19.64
C LYS A 75 12.46 10.47 -21.10
N ALA A 76 12.98 9.28 -21.35
CA ALA A 76 13.19 8.76 -22.70
C ALA A 76 11.89 8.63 -23.51
N ASP A 77 10.77 8.44 -22.84
CA ASP A 77 9.40 8.39 -23.40
C ASP A 77 8.55 9.63 -23.07
N GLY A 78 9.19 10.71 -22.60
CA GLY A 78 8.53 11.96 -22.22
C GLY A 78 7.91 11.97 -20.82
N LYS A 79 8.09 10.89 -20.02
CA LYS A 79 7.58 10.79 -18.66
C LYS A 79 8.71 10.65 -17.65
N GLU A 80 8.50 11.19 -16.46
CA GLU A 80 9.38 10.96 -15.32
C GLU A 80 9.31 9.49 -14.88
N ASN A 81 10.44 8.94 -14.43
CA ASN A 81 10.52 7.56 -13.98
C ASN A 81 9.49 7.22 -12.88
N TYR A 82 9.24 8.12 -11.95
CA TYR A 82 8.26 7.92 -10.87
C TYR A 82 6.80 7.90 -11.36
N ASN A 83 6.52 8.31 -12.60
CA ASN A 83 5.20 8.24 -13.22
C ASN A 83 4.91 6.91 -13.92
N HIS A 84 5.90 6.01 -13.98
CA HIS A 84 5.70 4.66 -14.45
C HIS A 84 5.25 3.71 -13.33
N ASP A 85 4.52 2.68 -13.71
CA ASP A 85 4.12 1.61 -12.79
C ASP A 85 5.19 0.52 -12.64
N TRP A 86 6.46 0.91 -12.74
CA TRP A 86 7.58 0.00 -12.61
C TRP A 86 7.69 -0.55 -11.18
N ARG A 87 7.73 -1.86 -11.06
CA ARG A 87 8.01 -2.53 -9.79
C ARG A 87 9.50 -2.84 -9.67
N ARG A 88 10.01 -2.69 -8.46
CA ARG A 88 11.39 -3.01 -8.11
C ARG A 88 11.44 -3.95 -6.92
N PRO A 89 12.36 -4.94 -6.93
CA PRO A 89 12.54 -5.82 -5.81
C PRO A 89 13.13 -5.09 -4.63
N ILE A 90 12.61 -5.38 -3.46
CA ILE A 90 13.10 -4.90 -2.17
C ILE A 90 13.09 -6.03 -1.16
N ASN A 91 13.92 -5.93 -0.12
CA ASN A 91 13.71 -6.63 1.13
C ASN A 91 13.01 -5.67 2.09
N LEU A 92 11.89 -6.11 2.63
CA LEU A 92 11.10 -5.39 3.62
C LEU A 92 11.33 -6.01 4.99
N GLU A 93 11.80 -5.22 5.94
CA GLU A 93 11.82 -5.58 7.35
C GLU A 93 10.92 -4.63 8.13
N VAL A 94 10.19 -5.17 9.09
CA VAL A 94 9.36 -4.40 10.03
C VAL A 94 9.75 -4.78 11.44
N PHE A 95 9.98 -3.79 12.27
CA PHE A 95 10.27 -3.93 13.69
C PHE A 95 9.18 -3.22 14.49
N GLU A 96 8.72 -3.87 15.56
CA GLU A 96 7.81 -3.23 16.50
C GLU A 96 8.60 -2.35 17.47
N ASN A 97 8.34 -1.05 17.41
CA ASN A 97 9.07 -0.08 18.22
C ASN A 97 10.60 -0.21 18.05
N ALA A 98 11.31 -0.38 19.14
CA ALA A 98 12.75 -0.59 19.18
C ALA A 98 13.15 -2.05 19.43
N GLU A 99 12.30 -3.01 19.09
CA GLU A 99 12.56 -4.44 19.21
C GLU A 99 13.80 -4.85 18.39
N GLU A 100 14.55 -5.80 18.90
CA GLU A 100 15.78 -6.28 18.25
C GLU A 100 15.50 -7.17 17.04
N GLU A 101 14.38 -7.92 17.08
CA GLU A 101 14.00 -8.82 16.00
C GLU A 101 12.89 -8.23 15.13
N SER A 102 13.03 -8.41 13.81
CA SER A 102 11.99 -8.00 12.87
C SER A 102 10.81 -8.96 12.90
N VAL A 103 9.59 -8.43 12.96
CA VAL A 103 8.34 -9.21 12.85
C VAL A 103 8.03 -9.60 11.40
N ILE A 104 8.58 -8.88 10.44
CA ILE A 104 8.62 -9.20 9.01
C ILE A 104 10.05 -9.03 8.50
N ASN A 105 10.55 -10.03 7.79
CA ASN A 105 11.74 -9.95 6.96
C ASN A 105 11.48 -10.73 5.68
N GLN A 106 11.10 -10.01 4.61
CA GLN A 106 10.54 -10.63 3.41
C GLN A 106 10.98 -9.91 2.15
N LEU A 107 11.38 -10.68 1.13
CA LEU A 107 11.53 -10.17 -0.23
C LEU A 107 10.16 -9.91 -0.86
N CYS A 108 10.00 -8.73 -1.43
CA CYS A 108 8.77 -8.30 -2.07
C CYS A 108 9.06 -7.28 -3.18
N GLU A 109 8.04 -6.62 -3.71
CA GLU A 109 8.17 -5.58 -4.73
C GLU A 109 7.60 -4.26 -4.23
N THR A 110 8.16 -3.17 -4.71
CA THR A 110 7.62 -1.83 -4.51
C THR A 110 7.50 -1.07 -5.83
N ARG A 111 6.55 -0.13 -5.88
CA ARG A 111 6.46 0.91 -6.91
C ARG A 111 6.04 2.25 -6.28
N ILE A 112 6.26 3.33 -7.00
CA ILE A 112 5.68 4.63 -6.62
C ILE A 112 4.17 4.59 -6.83
N MET A 113 3.41 5.18 -5.91
CA MET A 113 1.96 5.31 -6.02
C MET A 113 1.51 6.75 -5.80
N GLY A 114 0.26 7.04 -6.20
CA GLY A 114 -0.35 8.36 -6.15
C GLY A 114 -0.62 8.90 -7.57
N GLY A 115 -1.22 10.05 -7.63
CA GLY A 115 -1.40 10.87 -8.82
C GLY A 115 -0.34 11.99 -8.86
N ALA A 116 -0.75 13.24 -8.71
CA ALA A 116 0.14 14.41 -8.66
C ALA A 116 1.24 14.31 -7.59
N THR A 117 0.95 13.67 -6.45
CA THR A 117 1.89 13.49 -5.34
C THR A 117 3.08 12.57 -5.62
N ARG A 118 3.13 11.91 -6.80
CA ARG A 118 4.33 11.18 -7.26
C ARG A 118 5.52 12.10 -7.46
N GLY A 119 5.28 13.38 -7.74
CA GLY A 119 6.33 14.41 -7.87
C GLY A 119 6.92 14.91 -6.55
N ASN A 120 6.29 14.65 -5.40
CA ASN A 120 6.74 15.11 -4.10
C ASN A 120 8.15 14.58 -3.77
N GLU A 121 8.88 15.29 -2.91
CA GLU A 121 10.20 14.86 -2.43
C GLU A 121 10.11 13.48 -1.79
N LYS A 122 9.19 13.29 -0.84
CA LYS A 122 8.87 11.98 -0.28
C LYS A 122 7.66 11.39 -0.99
N LYS A 123 7.89 10.26 -1.66
CA LYS A 123 6.89 9.60 -2.50
C LYS A 123 6.26 8.45 -1.74
N SER A 124 4.98 8.22 -1.99
CA SER A 124 4.28 7.04 -1.48
C SER A 124 4.75 5.78 -2.21
N LEU A 125 4.88 4.69 -1.47
CA LEU A 125 5.30 3.38 -1.97
C LEU A 125 4.15 2.38 -1.82
N ALA A 126 3.80 1.67 -2.89
CA ALA A 126 2.98 0.48 -2.80
C ALA A 126 3.88 -0.75 -2.63
N LEU A 127 3.53 -1.62 -1.70
CA LEU A 127 4.24 -2.85 -1.37
C LEU A 127 3.42 -4.05 -1.84
N TYR A 128 4.06 -5.03 -2.49
CA TYR A 128 3.42 -6.21 -3.03
C TYR A 128 4.17 -7.46 -2.60
N ALA A 129 3.52 -8.33 -1.83
CA ALA A 129 3.99 -9.69 -1.66
C ALA A 129 3.85 -10.45 -3.00
N ASN A 130 4.89 -11.18 -3.39
CA ASN A 130 4.91 -11.84 -4.70
C ASN A 130 5.54 -13.24 -4.60
N LYS A 131 4.81 -14.26 -5.04
CA LYS A 131 5.24 -15.67 -5.03
C LYS A 131 6.59 -15.92 -5.73
N ARG A 132 7.01 -15.05 -6.67
CA ARG A 132 8.33 -15.14 -7.30
C ARG A 132 9.48 -15.01 -6.28
N PHE A 133 9.21 -14.46 -5.09
CA PHE A 133 10.16 -14.32 -3.98
C PHE A 133 9.93 -15.35 -2.87
N GLY A 134 8.94 -16.24 -3.02
CA GLY A 134 8.57 -17.26 -2.06
C GLY A 134 7.23 -16.97 -1.40
N GLU A 135 7.12 -15.85 -0.69
CA GLU A 135 5.94 -15.47 0.04
C GLU A 135 4.99 -14.63 -0.82
N LYS A 136 3.73 -15.07 -0.93
CA LYS A 136 2.68 -14.37 -1.68
C LYS A 136 1.81 -13.45 -0.83
N ARG A 137 2.06 -13.41 0.47
CA ARG A 137 1.34 -12.63 1.48
C ARG A 137 2.30 -12.06 2.51
N PHE A 138 1.97 -10.89 3.05
CA PHE A 138 2.56 -10.39 4.29
C PHE A 138 1.74 -10.97 5.44
N LYS A 139 2.36 -11.76 6.31
CA LYS A 139 1.72 -12.46 7.43
C LYS A 139 2.05 -11.78 8.74
N TYR A 140 1.34 -10.69 9.02
CA TYR A 140 1.53 -9.91 10.24
C TYR A 140 0.35 -8.96 10.50
N GLU A 141 0.02 -8.69 11.74
CA GLU A 141 -1.03 -7.77 12.16
C GLU A 141 -0.55 -6.31 12.07
N PHE A 142 -0.57 -5.73 10.87
CA PHE A 142 -0.08 -4.37 10.64
C PHE A 142 -0.91 -3.30 11.34
N PHE A 143 -2.19 -3.56 11.59
CA PHE A 143 -3.16 -2.57 12.08
C PHE A 143 -3.92 -3.09 13.31
N PRO A 144 -3.24 -3.35 14.46
CA PRO A 144 -3.87 -3.97 15.62
C PRO A 144 -5.03 -3.15 16.21
N GLU A 145 -5.00 -1.81 16.06
CA GLU A 145 -6.07 -0.94 16.54
C GLU A 145 -7.27 -0.86 15.58
N ASP A 146 -7.02 -0.95 14.28
CA ASP A 146 -8.01 -0.71 13.22
C ASP A 146 -8.59 -2.03 12.68
N ARG A 147 -7.79 -3.09 12.65
CA ARG A 147 -8.11 -4.43 12.11
C ARG A 147 -7.58 -5.52 13.04
N PRO A 148 -8.07 -5.61 14.28
CA PRO A 148 -7.58 -6.62 15.22
C PRO A 148 -7.76 -8.04 14.66
N GLY A 149 -6.68 -8.83 14.72
CA GLY A 149 -6.66 -10.21 14.24
C GLY A 149 -6.48 -10.39 12.73
N VAL A 150 -6.46 -9.31 11.95
CA VAL A 150 -6.21 -9.38 10.49
C VAL A 150 -4.71 -9.43 10.23
N THR A 151 -4.24 -10.55 9.67
CA THR A 151 -2.80 -10.84 9.50
C THR A 151 -2.40 -11.23 8.07
N ASP A 152 -3.31 -11.15 7.09
CA ASP A 152 -3.06 -11.64 5.73
C ASP A 152 -3.25 -10.54 4.69
N PHE A 153 -2.13 -9.97 4.21
CA PHE A 153 -2.16 -8.88 3.24
C PHE A 153 -1.36 -9.23 1.98
N LYS A 154 -1.93 -9.04 0.79
CA LYS A 154 -1.24 -9.21 -0.49
C LYS A 154 -0.54 -7.93 -0.92
N SER A 155 -1.13 -6.80 -0.62
CA SER A 155 -0.53 -5.48 -0.87
C SER A 155 -0.83 -4.50 0.27
N LEU A 156 0.09 -3.57 0.48
CA LEU A 156 0.01 -2.47 1.43
C LEU A 156 0.54 -1.19 0.79
N ALA A 157 0.35 -0.07 1.44
CA ALA A 157 0.99 1.18 1.10
C ALA A 157 1.82 1.73 2.26
N LEU A 158 2.92 2.39 1.93
CA LEU A 158 3.59 3.37 2.78
C LEU A 158 3.31 4.73 2.19
N ARG A 159 2.36 5.47 2.76
CA ARG A 159 1.81 6.69 2.18
C ARG A 159 2.45 7.94 2.79
N ASN A 160 2.75 8.92 1.95
CA ASN A 160 3.32 10.21 2.33
C ASN A 160 2.27 11.25 2.75
N ALA A 161 1.04 10.82 3.08
CA ALA A 161 -0.09 11.67 3.39
C ALA A 161 -0.67 12.53 2.22
N GLY A 162 -0.22 12.32 1.00
CA GLY A 162 -0.76 13.01 -0.17
C GLY A 162 -0.64 14.53 -0.09
N ASN A 163 -1.74 15.23 -0.31
CA ASN A 163 -1.80 16.70 -0.24
C ASN A 163 -1.69 17.27 1.18
N ASP A 164 -1.81 16.41 2.20
CA ASP A 164 -1.70 16.80 3.62
C ASP A 164 -0.25 16.73 4.14
N PHE A 165 0.73 16.45 3.29
CA PHE A 165 2.12 16.20 3.64
C PHE A 165 2.75 17.33 4.48
N ASP A 166 2.48 18.58 4.12
CA ASP A 166 3.03 19.77 4.79
C ASP A 166 2.14 20.32 5.92
N TYR A 167 1.05 19.61 6.25
CA TYR A 167 0.07 20.07 7.25
C TYR A 167 -0.03 19.09 8.43
N LEU A 168 -1.13 18.33 8.49
CA LEU A 168 -1.39 17.40 9.61
C LEU A 168 -0.77 16.02 9.40
N PHE A 169 -0.43 15.65 8.16
CA PHE A 169 0.12 14.34 7.79
C PHE A 169 -0.81 13.14 8.04
N GLN A 170 -2.00 13.36 8.59
CA GLN A 170 -2.94 12.31 9.04
C GLN A 170 -4.40 12.64 8.72
N ARG A 171 -4.70 13.70 8.00
CA ARG A 171 -6.07 14.21 7.82
C ARG A 171 -7.02 13.13 7.30
N ASP A 172 -6.70 12.52 6.17
CA ASP A 172 -7.54 11.50 5.55
C ASP A 172 -7.70 10.26 6.45
N ALA A 173 -6.64 9.86 7.14
CA ALA A 173 -6.67 8.73 8.07
C ALA A 173 -7.58 8.98 9.27
N ILE A 174 -7.52 10.17 9.86
CA ILE A 174 -8.38 10.58 10.98
C ILE A 174 -9.85 10.63 10.52
N ILE A 175 -10.12 11.19 9.35
CA ILE A 175 -11.46 11.28 8.77
C ILE A 175 -12.04 9.87 8.56
N GLN A 176 -11.31 9.01 7.89
CA GLN A 176 -11.74 7.64 7.61
C GLN A 176 -11.97 6.85 8.90
N ARG A 177 -11.02 6.87 9.85
CA ARG A 177 -11.16 6.19 11.15
C ARG A 177 -12.36 6.71 11.95
N ASN A 178 -12.62 8.00 11.89
CA ASN A 178 -13.75 8.61 12.59
C ASN A 178 -15.09 8.13 12.00
N MET A 179 -15.21 8.09 10.68
CA MET A 179 -16.39 7.57 9.99
C MET A 179 -16.58 6.08 10.23
N ALA A 180 -15.52 5.29 10.14
CA ALA A 180 -15.55 3.84 10.30
C ALA A 180 -16.08 3.37 11.66
N ARG A 181 -15.85 4.15 12.72
CA ARG A 181 -16.35 3.83 14.06
C ARG A 181 -17.87 3.97 14.22
N HIS A 182 -18.52 4.62 13.29
CA HIS A 182 -19.93 4.99 13.38
C HIS A 182 -20.77 4.56 12.16
N THR A 183 -20.15 3.92 11.18
CA THR A 183 -20.79 3.52 9.92
C THR A 183 -20.25 2.17 9.43
N ASP A 184 -20.95 1.55 8.47
CA ASP A 184 -20.50 0.35 7.77
C ASP A 184 -19.70 0.66 6.49
N LEU A 185 -19.28 1.92 6.31
CA LEU A 185 -18.50 2.36 5.15
C LEU A 185 -17.12 1.70 5.17
N ASP A 186 -16.74 1.07 4.06
CA ASP A 186 -15.41 0.53 3.90
C ASP A 186 -14.35 1.64 3.92
N TRP A 187 -13.21 1.36 4.48
CA TRP A 187 -12.15 2.34 4.70
C TRP A 187 -10.77 1.68 4.71
N GLN A 188 -9.73 2.50 4.72
CA GLN A 188 -8.34 2.06 4.73
C GLN A 188 -7.75 2.19 6.14
N ALA A 189 -7.42 1.07 6.76
CA ALA A 189 -6.70 1.06 8.03
C ALA A 189 -5.37 1.81 7.93
N TYR A 190 -4.90 2.33 9.05
CA TYR A 190 -3.82 3.30 9.12
C TYR A 190 -2.92 3.05 10.34
N ARG A 191 -1.60 3.14 10.12
CA ARG A 191 -0.61 3.15 11.19
C ARG A 191 0.63 3.94 10.77
N PRO A 192 1.08 4.98 11.51
CA PRO A 192 2.33 5.69 11.19
C PRO A 192 3.53 4.78 11.42
N ALA A 193 4.60 4.98 10.64
CA ALA A 193 5.84 4.22 10.74
C ALA A 193 7.06 5.09 10.43
N ILE A 194 8.17 4.78 11.07
CA ILE A 194 9.49 5.35 10.76
C ILE A 194 10.11 4.49 9.66
N VAL A 195 10.57 5.12 8.58
CA VAL A 195 11.10 4.41 7.41
C VAL A 195 12.58 4.69 7.22
N TYR A 196 13.34 3.63 6.98
CA TYR A 196 14.73 3.65 6.54
C TYR A 196 14.84 3.02 5.15
N VAL A 197 15.67 3.59 4.30
CA VAL A 197 16.00 3.03 2.98
C VAL A 197 17.50 2.77 2.93
N ASN A 198 17.89 1.51 2.77
CA ASN A 198 19.29 1.10 2.76
C ASN A 198 20.09 1.57 4.00
N GLY A 199 19.43 1.61 5.16
CA GLY A 199 20.03 2.05 6.43
C GLY A 199 20.08 3.56 6.64
N GLU A 200 19.63 4.35 5.69
CA GLU A 200 19.51 5.80 5.82
C GLU A 200 18.08 6.18 6.25
N TYR A 201 17.95 7.08 7.23
CA TYR A 201 16.65 7.59 7.67
C TYR A 201 15.93 8.28 6.51
N PHE A 202 14.76 7.77 6.16
CA PHE A 202 13.98 8.27 5.04
C PHE A 202 12.89 9.26 5.49
N GLY A 203 12.37 9.06 6.68
CA GLY A 203 11.31 9.88 7.27
C GLY A 203 10.17 9.06 7.82
N MET A 204 9.06 9.73 8.09
CA MET A 204 7.81 9.12 8.52
C MET A 204 6.93 8.88 7.29
N LEU A 205 6.36 7.69 7.19
CA LEU A 205 5.30 7.35 6.24
C LEU A 205 4.20 6.61 7.00
N ASN A 206 3.03 6.48 6.36
CA ASN A 206 1.89 5.81 6.96
C ASN A 206 1.68 4.44 6.31
N PHE A 207 1.75 3.34 7.07
CA PHE A 207 1.14 2.11 6.63
C PHE A 207 -0.34 2.35 6.37
N ARG A 208 -0.82 1.90 5.21
CA ARG A 208 -2.22 1.97 4.82
C ARG A 208 -2.63 0.68 4.11
N GLU A 209 -3.86 0.26 4.31
CA GLU A 209 -4.52 -0.60 3.34
C GLU A 209 -4.65 0.15 2.01
N ARG A 210 -4.74 -0.61 0.92
CA ARG A 210 -5.00 -0.02 -0.40
C ARG A 210 -6.48 -0.14 -0.73
N SER A 211 -7.08 0.88 -1.35
CA SER A 211 -8.45 0.82 -1.86
C SER A 211 -8.49 0.06 -3.18
N ASN A 212 -8.32 -1.26 -3.13
CA ASN A 212 -8.27 -2.15 -4.28
C ASN A 212 -8.85 -3.54 -3.93
N GLU A 213 -8.84 -4.45 -4.88
CA GLU A 213 -9.31 -5.83 -4.73
C GLU A 213 -8.66 -6.60 -3.58
N ASP A 214 -7.39 -6.32 -3.29
CA ASP A 214 -6.68 -6.95 -2.16
C ASP A 214 -7.25 -6.54 -0.80
N ASN A 215 -7.79 -5.32 -0.68
CA ASN A 215 -8.48 -4.86 0.53
C ASN A 215 -9.78 -5.65 0.76
N ILE A 216 -10.55 -5.85 -0.31
CA ILE A 216 -11.78 -6.63 -0.24
C ILE A 216 -11.47 -8.08 0.14
N TYR A 217 -10.49 -8.69 -0.54
CA TYR A 217 -10.03 -10.03 -0.18
C TYR A 217 -9.68 -10.16 1.32
N THR A 218 -8.93 -9.19 1.83
CA THR A 218 -8.45 -9.20 3.22
C THR A 218 -9.57 -9.01 4.24
N ASN A 219 -10.53 -8.12 3.96
CA ASN A 219 -11.58 -7.73 4.92
C ASN A 219 -12.91 -8.51 4.75
N TYR A 220 -13.06 -9.30 3.69
CA TYR A 220 -14.27 -10.08 3.37
C TYR A 220 -13.97 -11.56 3.14
N ASP A 221 -13.29 -12.19 4.11
CA ASP A 221 -13.06 -13.64 4.17
C ASP A 221 -12.52 -14.27 2.87
N GLY A 222 -11.65 -13.55 2.14
CA GLY A 222 -11.06 -14.05 0.92
C GLY A 222 -11.91 -13.89 -0.33
N LEU A 223 -12.89 -12.97 -0.33
CA LEU A 223 -13.72 -12.68 -1.49
C LEU A 223 -12.88 -12.16 -2.67
N GLU A 224 -12.89 -12.89 -3.79
CA GLU A 224 -12.16 -12.56 -5.02
C GLU A 224 -13.09 -12.23 -6.20
N ASP A 225 -14.30 -12.82 -6.25
CA ASP A 225 -15.24 -12.63 -7.37
C ASP A 225 -16.07 -11.36 -7.17
N ILE A 226 -15.51 -10.24 -7.61
CA ILE A 226 -16.10 -8.91 -7.46
C ILE A 226 -16.07 -8.12 -8.77
N ASP A 227 -16.94 -7.13 -8.90
CA ASP A 227 -16.75 -6.01 -9.80
C ASP A 227 -16.26 -4.81 -9.00
N MET A 228 -15.22 -4.12 -9.49
CA MET A 228 -14.65 -2.94 -8.84
C MET A 228 -14.36 -1.85 -9.86
N PHE A 229 -14.78 -0.62 -9.55
CA PHE A 229 -14.55 0.57 -10.37
C PHE A 229 -13.92 1.68 -9.56
N GLU A 230 -13.03 2.44 -10.20
CA GLU A 230 -12.48 3.69 -9.69
C GLU A 230 -12.97 4.86 -10.55
N ASN A 231 -13.24 6.00 -9.91
CA ASN A 231 -13.68 7.23 -10.57
C ASN A 231 -14.89 7.04 -11.54
N TRP A 232 -15.83 6.16 -11.17
CA TRP A 232 -17.06 5.82 -11.90
C TRP A 232 -16.90 5.04 -13.20
N TYR A 233 -15.79 5.11 -13.88
CA TYR A 233 -15.61 4.58 -15.24
C TYR A 233 -14.32 3.78 -15.46
N GLU A 234 -13.49 3.61 -14.47
CA GLU A 234 -12.27 2.82 -14.58
C GLU A 234 -12.50 1.42 -13.98
N LEU A 235 -12.70 0.42 -14.83
CA LEU A 235 -12.77 -0.97 -14.38
C LEU A 235 -11.42 -1.40 -13.80
N LYS A 236 -11.40 -1.84 -12.55
CA LYS A 236 -10.21 -2.36 -11.85
C LYS A 236 -10.24 -3.87 -11.72
N GLU A 237 -11.42 -4.47 -11.49
CA GLU A 237 -11.62 -5.90 -11.35
C GLU A 237 -13.01 -6.27 -11.88
N GLY A 238 -13.18 -7.51 -12.36
CA GLY A 238 -14.47 -8.05 -12.83
C GLY A 238 -14.88 -7.60 -14.23
N THR A 239 -16.14 -7.26 -14.41
CA THR A 239 -16.75 -6.91 -15.72
C THR A 239 -17.59 -5.65 -15.67
N TRP A 240 -18.01 -5.18 -16.87
CA TRP A 240 -18.92 -4.04 -17.01
C TRP A 240 -20.40 -4.40 -16.85
N ASP A 241 -20.76 -5.67 -16.78
CA ASP A 241 -22.16 -6.10 -16.95
C ASP A 241 -23.07 -5.59 -15.83
N ASN A 242 -22.68 -5.83 -14.59
CA ASN A 242 -23.44 -5.34 -13.43
C ASN A 242 -23.46 -3.80 -13.34
N TYR A 243 -22.37 -3.16 -13.75
CA TYR A 243 -22.32 -1.69 -13.79
C TYR A 243 -23.26 -1.11 -14.83
N LYS A 244 -23.32 -1.69 -16.05
CA LYS A 244 -24.26 -1.28 -17.10
C LYS A 244 -25.69 -1.48 -16.65
N ALA A 245 -26.02 -2.64 -16.10
CA ALA A 245 -27.36 -2.92 -15.59
C ALA A 245 -27.79 -1.92 -14.50
N PHE A 246 -26.89 -1.60 -13.57
CA PHE A 246 -27.15 -0.56 -12.55
C PHE A 246 -27.30 0.82 -13.17
N LYS A 247 -26.49 1.15 -14.18
CA LYS A 247 -26.58 2.41 -14.90
C LYS A 247 -27.92 2.54 -15.63
N ASP A 248 -28.37 1.52 -16.32
CA ASP A 248 -29.64 1.50 -17.02
C ASP A 248 -30.81 1.70 -16.01
N PHE A 249 -30.74 1.00 -14.87
CA PHE A 249 -31.72 1.16 -13.79
C PHE A 249 -31.79 2.61 -13.28
N TYR A 250 -30.68 3.24 -12.89
CA TYR A 250 -30.77 4.59 -12.32
C TYR A 250 -31.09 5.68 -13.35
N GLN A 251 -30.91 5.42 -14.64
CA GLN A 251 -31.35 6.35 -15.70
C GLN A 251 -32.85 6.36 -15.89
N GLU A 252 -33.57 5.34 -15.45
CA GLU A 252 -35.02 5.33 -15.33
C GLU A 252 -35.36 6.13 -14.07
N HIS A 253 -35.99 7.28 -14.20
CA HIS A 253 -36.30 8.16 -13.06
C HIS A 253 -37.46 7.64 -12.23
N GLY A 254 -37.54 8.04 -10.96
CA GLY A 254 -38.67 7.84 -10.08
C GLY A 254 -38.60 6.62 -9.17
N HIS A 255 -37.47 5.98 -9.08
CA HIS A 255 -37.26 4.85 -8.17
C HIS A 255 -37.30 5.27 -6.69
N THR A 256 -37.85 4.38 -5.88
CA THR A 256 -37.86 4.48 -4.42
C THR A 256 -36.51 4.04 -3.81
N MET A 257 -36.31 4.43 -2.58
CA MET A 257 -35.13 3.96 -1.83
C MET A 257 -35.10 2.42 -1.67
N GLU A 258 -36.27 1.78 -1.56
CA GLU A 258 -36.39 0.33 -1.50
C GLU A 258 -35.91 -0.35 -2.80
N GLU A 259 -36.23 0.24 -3.96
CA GLU A 259 -35.75 -0.26 -5.26
C GLU A 259 -34.24 -0.06 -5.40
N TYR A 260 -33.69 1.10 -5.03
CA TYR A 260 -32.24 1.33 -5.00
C TYR A 260 -31.53 0.34 -4.06
N SER A 261 -32.12 -0.01 -2.91
CA SER A 261 -31.51 -0.92 -1.95
C SER A 261 -31.32 -2.35 -2.47
N LYS A 262 -31.93 -2.71 -3.59
CA LYS A 262 -31.68 -3.98 -4.29
C LYS A 262 -30.37 -3.95 -5.10
N TRP A 263 -29.91 -2.76 -5.48
CA TRP A 263 -28.73 -2.55 -6.31
C TRP A 263 -27.50 -2.09 -5.53
N MET A 264 -27.74 -1.28 -4.49
CA MET A 264 -26.65 -0.67 -3.72
C MET A 264 -26.96 -0.61 -2.24
N ASP A 265 -25.93 -0.47 -1.42
CA ASP A 265 -26.11 -0.10 -0.02
C ASP A 265 -26.36 1.39 0.10
N CYS A 266 -27.65 1.75 0.21
CA CYS A 266 -28.07 3.14 0.24
C CYS A 266 -27.53 3.90 1.48
N TYR A 267 -27.45 3.24 2.64
CA TYR A 267 -26.97 3.88 3.85
C TYR A 267 -25.46 4.13 3.79
N GLU A 268 -24.72 3.17 3.27
CA GLU A 268 -23.27 3.33 3.04
C GLU A 268 -23.00 4.47 2.06
N PHE A 269 -23.77 4.56 0.97
CA PHE A 269 -23.66 5.67 0.02
C PHE A 269 -23.98 7.02 0.66
N ILE A 270 -25.03 7.10 1.49
CA ILE A 270 -25.39 8.32 2.23
C ILE A 270 -24.24 8.71 3.18
N ASN A 271 -23.65 7.75 3.90
CA ASN A 271 -22.53 7.99 4.78
C ASN A 271 -21.29 8.49 4.02
N LEU A 272 -21.00 7.93 2.84
CA LEU A 272 -19.95 8.44 1.95
C LEU A 272 -20.19 9.90 1.56
N MET A 273 -21.43 10.22 1.15
CA MET A 273 -21.83 11.59 0.79
C MET A 273 -21.67 12.54 1.96
N LEU A 274 -22.19 12.16 3.15
CA LEU A 274 -22.11 12.97 4.35
C LEU A 274 -20.67 13.22 4.78
N MET A 275 -19.78 12.20 4.73
CA MET A 275 -18.36 12.33 5.02
C MET A 275 -17.73 13.39 4.10
N ASN A 276 -17.88 13.25 2.80
CA ASN A 276 -17.26 14.15 1.84
C ASN A 276 -17.78 15.58 1.93
N LEU A 277 -19.08 15.76 2.16
CA LEU A 277 -19.69 17.08 2.34
C LEU A 277 -19.26 17.74 3.65
N TYR A 278 -19.29 17.01 4.77
CA TYR A 278 -18.93 17.54 6.08
C TYR A 278 -17.47 17.97 6.18
N TYR A 279 -16.57 17.17 5.60
CA TYR A 279 -15.14 17.45 5.60
C TYR A 279 -14.68 18.29 4.40
N CYS A 280 -15.62 18.78 3.57
CA CYS A 280 -15.34 19.65 2.41
C CYS A 280 -14.32 19.04 1.44
N ASN A 281 -14.49 17.76 1.08
CA ASN A 281 -13.65 17.14 0.07
C ASN A 281 -13.99 17.71 -1.31
N LEU A 282 -13.11 18.57 -1.84
CA LEU A 282 -13.33 19.27 -3.09
C LEU A 282 -13.10 18.40 -4.35
N ASP A 283 -12.41 17.29 -4.20
CA ASP A 283 -12.20 16.32 -5.30
C ASP A 283 -13.43 15.43 -5.55
N PHE A 284 -14.26 15.26 -4.51
CA PHE A 284 -15.47 14.47 -4.59
C PHE A 284 -16.61 15.30 -5.25
N PRO A 285 -17.47 14.73 -6.12
CA PRO A 285 -17.49 13.34 -6.58
C PRO A 285 -16.72 13.07 -7.87
N GLY A 286 -15.87 13.98 -8.33
CA GLY A 286 -15.16 13.87 -9.61
C GLY A 286 -13.97 12.92 -9.58
N ASN A 287 -13.41 12.66 -8.39
CA ASN A 287 -12.22 11.85 -8.17
C ASN A 287 -12.31 11.11 -6.83
N ASN A 288 -11.37 10.18 -6.59
CA ASN A 288 -11.22 9.48 -5.31
C ASN A 288 -12.45 8.65 -4.90
N ILE A 289 -13.15 8.08 -5.86
CA ILE A 289 -14.28 7.18 -5.64
C ILE A 289 -13.85 5.77 -6.01
N VAL A 290 -14.06 4.84 -5.09
CA VAL A 290 -13.95 3.41 -5.36
C VAL A 290 -15.27 2.76 -4.98
N MET A 291 -15.88 2.07 -5.94
CA MET A 291 -17.08 1.29 -5.73
C MET A 291 -16.84 -0.17 -6.11
N TRP A 292 -17.46 -1.07 -5.39
CA TRP A 292 -17.33 -2.50 -5.62
C TRP A 292 -18.61 -3.25 -5.27
N ARG A 293 -18.74 -4.47 -5.77
CA ARG A 293 -19.82 -5.40 -5.39
C ARG A 293 -19.36 -6.85 -5.54
N PRO A 294 -19.90 -7.80 -4.71
CA PRO A 294 -19.79 -9.22 -5.00
C PRO A 294 -20.50 -9.56 -6.33
N ARG A 295 -19.95 -10.49 -7.09
CA ARG A 295 -20.57 -10.99 -8.33
C ARG A 295 -21.53 -12.13 -8.03
N THR A 296 -22.49 -11.87 -7.12
CA THR A 296 -23.59 -12.75 -6.76
C THR A 296 -24.92 -12.12 -7.20
N ASP A 297 -25.97 -12.92 -7.27
CA ASP A 297 -27.30 -12.46 -7.72
C ASP A 297 -27.86 -11.36 -6.80
N ASP A 298 -27.56 -11.43 -5.50
CA ASP A 298 -27.95 -10.46 -4.47
C ASP A 298 -26.87 -9.43 -4.15
N GLY A 299 -25.76 -9.43 -4.90
CA GLY A 299 -24.65 -8.49 -4.72
C GLY A 299 -25.08 -7.04 -4.91
N ARG A 300 -24.71 -6.19 -3.98
CA ARG A 300 -25.01 -4.75 -3.97
C ARG A 300 -23.76 -3.92 -4.09
N TRP A 301 -23.85 -2.76 -4.74
CA TRP A 301 -22.77 -1.80 -4.82
C TRP A 301 -22.49 -1.18 -3.45
N ARG A 302 -21.22 -1.12 -3.11
CA ARG A 302 -20.63 -0.57 -1.89
C ARG A 302 -19.49 0.37 -2.25
N TRP A 303 -19.00 1.15 -1.27
CA TRP A 303 -17.94 2.13 -1.51
C TRP A 303 -16.84 2.04 -0.46
N ILE A 304 -15.61 2.34 -0.90
CA ILE A 304 -14.45 2.48 -0.01
C ILE A 304 -14.17 3.96 0.17
N ALA A 305 -14.14 4.43 1.41
CA ALA A 305 -13.68 5.78 1.74
C ALA A 305 -12.22 5.95 1.29
N LYS A 306 -11.96 7.02 0.57
CA LYS A 306 -10.65 7.30 -0.01
C LYS A 306 -10.40 8.80 -0.03
N ASP A 307 -9.15 9.22 0.36
CA ASP A 307 -8.61 10.60 0.33
C ASP A 307 -9.47 11.66 0.99
#